data_76ffa6e7a95c6396d0c1c9fb3c6fb537
#
_entry.id   76ffa6e7a95c6396d0c1c9fb3c6fb537
#
_cell.length_a   1.000
_cell.length_b   1.000
_cell.length_c   1.000
_cell.angle_alpha   90.00
_cell.angle_beta   90.00
_cell.angle_gamma   90.00
#
_symmetry.space_group_name_H-M   'P 1'
#
loop_
_entity.id
_entity.type
_entity.pdbx_description
1 polymer ?
#
loop_
_entity_poly.entity_id
_entity_poly.type
_entity_poly.pdbx_seq_one_letter_code
_entity_poly.pdbx_strand_id
1 'polypeptide(L)'
;MITFTELQEGVYDPNIFKAFFLAGGPGSGKSYVVRKTTGGMGMKIVNSDDIFEKLLDKEGLSKKMPESEKEPRDIVRAKAKRLTSAKKANYLEGRLGLIIDGTGKDYDKIAGQATKLKQIGYDVHMIFVNTSLDVALERNAKRARTVPESITIKSWNDVQRNIGKFSQYFRQNFIVVDNNDANEDVFTKVFKQIKSLVRKKVSNPIAKMWITSELEKKKRR
;
A
#
# COMPACT_ATOMS: atom_id res chain seq x y z
N MET A 1 -14.09 9.30 27.62
CA MET A 1 -14.18 10.46 26.69
C MET A 1 -13.61 9.99 25.36
N ILE A 2 -14.41 9.98 24.29
CA ILE A 2 -13.97 9.55 22.95
C ILE A 2 -13.09 10.67 22.38
N THR A 3 -11.91 10.34 21.90
CA THR A 3 -11.00 11.33 21.30
C THR A 3 -11.51 11.74 19.91
N PHE A 4 -11.10 12.92 19.41
CA PHE A 4 -11.49 13.39 18.06
C PHE A 4 -11.04 12.41 16.96
N THR A 5 -9.91 11.70 17.17
CA THR A 5 -9.40 10.67 16.26
C THR A 5 -10.29 9.44 16.22
N GLU A 6 -10.84 9.03 17.38
CA GLU A 6 -11.78 7.91 17.47
C GLU A 6 -13.13 8.23 16.82
N LEU A 7 -13.53 9.51 16.81
CA LEU A 7 -14.75 9.98 16.12
C LEU A 7 -14.62 9.92 14.59
N GLN A 8 -13.42 10.01 14.05
CA GLN A 8 -13.15 9.96 12.61
C GLN A 8 -12.89 8.55 12.06
N GLU A 9 -12.78 7.53 12.92
CA GLU A 9 -12.56 6.15 12.51
C GLU A 9 -13.89 5.40 12.26
N GLY A 10 -13.83 4.35 11.47
CA GLY A 10 -15.00 3.57 11.08
C GLY A 10 -15.90 4.32 10.11
N VAL A 11 -17.21 4.38 10.39
CA VAL A 11 -18.21 4.96 9.48
C VAL A 11 -17.99 6.45 9.17
N TYR A 12 -17.21 7.14 9.97
CA TYR A 12 -16.86 8.57 9.78
C TYR A 12 -15.50 8.78 9.13
N ASP A 13 -14.76 7.71 8.79
CA ASP A 13 -13.51 7.85 8.03
C ASP A 13 -13.80 8.48 6.67
N PRO A 14 -13.20 9.63 6.31
CA PRO A 14 -13.39 10.27 5.01
C PRO A 14 -12.92 9.40 3.85
N ASN A 15 -12.09 8.39 4.13
CA ASN A 15 -11.53 7.46 3.15
C ASN A 15 -12.23 6.08 3.20
N ILE A 16 -13.37 5.99 3.86
CA ILE A 16 -14.09 4.73 4.07
C ILE A 16 -14.30 3.99 2.74
N PHE A 17 -14.07 2.67 2.74
CA PHE A 17 -14.17 1.81 1.56
C PHE A 17 -13.26 2.19 0.37
N LYS A 18 -12.15 2.88 0.62
CA LYS A 18 -11.13 3.15 -0.41
C LYS A 18 -9.88 2.31 -0.17
N ALA A 19 -9.38 1.64 -1.19
CA ALA A 19 -8.14 0.87 -1.09
C ALA A 19 -7.25 1.12 -2.31
N PHE A 20 -6.00 1.50 -2.07
CA PHE A 20 -4.99 1.71 -3.08
C PHE A 20 -3.90 0.65 -2.94
N PHE A 21 -3.71 -0.15 -3.97
CA PHE A 21 -2.57 -1.05 -4.07
C PHE A 21 -1.39 -0.30 -4.67
N LEU A 22 -0.22 -0.52 -4.10
CA LEU A 22 1.03 0.00 -4.65
C LEU A 22 1.77 -1.10 -5.39
N ALA A 23 2.31 -0.79 -6.55
CA ALA A 23 3.21 -1.65 -7.29
C ALA A 23 4.43 -0.87 -7.76
N GLY A 24 5.55 -1.56 -7.92
CA GLY A 24 6.83 -1.01 -8.35
C GLY A 24 7.98 -1.80 -7.73
N GLY A 25 9.06 -2.04 -8.49
CA GLY A 25 10.20 -2.83 -8.05
C GLY A 25 11.03 -2.19 -6.92
N PRO A 26 12.05 -2.90 -6.41
CA PRO A 26 13.06 -2.27 -5.55
C PRO A 26 13.69 -1.08 -6.29
N GLY A 27 13.97 0.01 -5.57
CA GLY A 27 14.52 1.23 -6.18
C GLY A 27 13.52 2.13 -6.91
N SER A 28 12.28 1.69 -7.17
CA SER A 28 11.28 2.52 -7.88
C SER A 28 10.81 3.77 -7.12
N GLY A 29 11.12 3.90 -5.82
CA GLY A 29 10.75 5.06 -5.02
C GLY A 29 9.30 5.06 -4.52
N LYS A 30 8.61 3.91 -4.45
CA LYS A 30 7.22 3.79 -3.97
C LYS A 30 6.93 4.55 -2.68
N SER A 31 7.73 4.36 -1.65
CA SER A 31 7.53 5.01 -0.35
C SER A 31 7.59 6.54 -0.45
N TYR A 32 8.45 7.08 -1.32
CA TYR A 32 8.53 8.51 -1.60
C TYR A 32 7.26 9.01 -2.32
N VAL A 33 6.86 8.32 -3.40
CA VAL A 33 5.66 8.65 -4.18
C VAL A 33 4.43 8.64 -3.28
N VAL A 34 4.25 7.59 -2.47
CA VAL A 34 3.11 7.49 -1.54
C VAL A 34 3.07 8.67 -0.57
N ARG A 35 4.19 8.98 0.08
CA ARG A 35 4.27 10.11 1.01
C ARG A 35 3.89 11.43 0.33
N LYS A 36 4.35 11.67 -0.90
CA LYS A 36 4.06 12.88 -1.67
C LYS A 36 2.61 12.93 -2.19
N THR A 37 2.04 11.78 -2.55
CA THR A 37 0.75 11.71 -3.25
C THR A 37 -0.44 11.35 -2.36
N THR A 38 -0.20 10.85 -1.14
CA THR A 38 -1.25 10.48 -0.18
C THR A 38 -1.05 11.11 1.20
N GLY A 39 0.00 11.88 1.38
CA GLY A 39 0.29 12.57 2.64
C GLY A 39 -0.87 13.44 3.10
N GLY A 40 -1.21 13.39 4.38
CA GLY A 40 -2.31 14.17 4.96
C GLY A 40 -3.72 13.66 4.66
N MET A 41 -3.88 12.58 3.89
CA MET A 41 -5.21 12.02 3.59
C MET A 41 -5.78 11.12 4.69
N GLY A 42 -5.00 10.75 5.72
CA GLY A 42 -5.45 9.89 6.82
C GLY A 42 -5.58 8.40 6.46
N MET A 43 -5.12 7.98 5.28
CA MET A 43 -5.20 6.57 4.88
C MET A 43 -4.25 5.68 5.69
N LYS A 44 -4.68 4.46 5.98
CA LYS A 44 -3.94 3.48 6.79
C LYS A 44 -2.97 2.68 5.92
N ILE A 45 -1.68 2.81 6.18
CA ILE A 45 -0.64 2.09 5.43
C ILE A 45 -0.50 0.66 5.97
N VAL A 46 -0.63 -0.32 5.07
CA VAL A 46 -0.40 -1.75 5.29
C VAL A 46 0.91 -2.13 4.61
N ASN A 47 2.00 -2.08 5.36
CA ASN A 47 3.34 -2.40 4.89
C ASN A 47 4.06 -3.29 5.92
N SER A 48 4.50 -4.48 5.49
CA SER A 48 5.24 -5.39 6.37
C SER A 48 6.72 -5.00 6.51
N ASP A 49 7.27 -4.22 5.59
CA ASP A 49 8.67 -3.82 5.63
C ASP A 49 8.92 -2.79 6.73
N ASP A 50 7.99 -1.85 6.97
CA ASP A 50 8.10 -0.86 8.05
C ASP A 50 8.11 -1.53 9.43
N ILE A 51 7.26 -2.56 9.61
CA ILE A 51 7.23 -3.33 10.86
C ILE A 51 8.49 -4.17 10.99
N PHE A 52 8.95 -4.76 9.89
CA PHE A 52 10.16 -5.58 9.85
C PHE A 52 11.40 -4.76 10.22
N GLU A 53 11.59 -3.58 9.66
CA GLU A 53 12.74 -2.72 9.98
C GLU A 53 12.75 -2.30 11.45
N LYS A 54 11.59 -1.94 12.02
CA LYS A 54 11.47 -1.65 13.46
C LYS A 54 11.79 -2.85 14.35
N LEU A 55 11.41 -4.05 13.92
CA LEU A 55 11.72 -5.27 14.67
C LEU A 55 13.20 -5.65 14.54
N LEU A 56 13.85 -5.43 13.39
CA LEU A 56 15.30 -5.62 13.26
C LEU A 56 16.06 -4.73 14.24
N ASP A 57 15.70 -3.44 14.31
CA ASP A 57 16.30 -2.49 15.26
C ASP A 57 16.12 -2.96 16.72
N LYS A 58 14.91 -3.45 17.06
CA LYS A 58 14.60 -3.92 18.41
C LYS A 58 15.38 -5.17 18.81
N GLU A 59 15.59 -6.09 17.87
CA GLU A 59 16.31 -7.36 18.09
C GLU A 59 17.83 -7.20 17.84
N GLY A 60 18.32 -5.97 17.55
CA GLY A 60 19.74 -5.69 17.31
C GLY A 60 20.30 -6.30 16.02
N LEU A 61 19.44 -6.62 15.05
CA LEU A 61 19.83 -7.24 13.79
C LEU A 61 20.17 -6.19 12.72
N SER A 62 21.14 -6.53 11.87
CA SER A 62 21.63 -5.63 10.84
C SER A 62 20.63 -5.45 9.69
N LYS A 63 20.38 -4.19 9.30
CA LYS A 63 19.64 -3.85 8.07
C LYS A 63 20.38 -4.23 6.78
N LYS A 64 21.67 -4.51 6.85
CA LYS A 64 22.47 -5.01 5.72
C LYS A 64 22.22 -6.50 5.42
N MET A 65 21.50 -7.19 6.32
CA MET A 65 21.05 -8.57 6.15
C MET A 65 22.17 -9.57 5.87
N PRO A 66 23.23 -9.64 6.68
CA PRO A 66 24.31 -10.63 6.50
C PRO A 66 23.74 -12.06 6.60
N GLU A 67 24.37 -13.01 5.93
CA GLU A 67 23.90 -14.41 5.93
C GLU A 67 23.98 -15.05 7.33
N SER A 68 24.94 -14.60 8.16
CA SER A 68 25.07 -15.04 9.57
C SER A 68 23.82 -14.74 10.44
N GLU A 69 23.00 -13.78 10.03
CA GLU A 69 21.76 -13.40 10.76
C GLU A 69 20.50 -13.95 10.09
N LYS A 70 20.61 -14.89 9.14
CA LYS A 70 19.47 -15.36 8.36
C LYS A 70 18.35 -15.97 9.22
N GLU A 71 18.66 -16.90 10.11
CA GLU A 71 17.66 -17.58 10.93
C GLU A 71 16.90 -16.60 11.86
N PRO A 72 17.56 -15.78 12.71
CA PRO A 72 16.85 -14.82 13.56
C PRO A 72 16.09 -13.78 12.72
N ARG A 73 16.62 -13.36 11.57
CA ARG A 73 15.95 -12.46 10.65
C ARG A 73 14.67 -13.05 10.06
N ASP A 74 14.65 -14.34 9.73
CA ASP A 74 13.46 -15.02 9.20
C ASP A 74 12.35 -15.12 10.24
N ILE A 75 12.68 -15.34 11.51
CA ILE A 75 11.74 -15.30 12.64
C ILE A 75 11.13 -13.89 12.75
N VAL A 76 11.98 -12.87 12.73
CA VAL A 76 11.54 -11.46 12.78
C VAL A 76 10.65 -11.12 11.58
N ARG A 77 10.98 -11.64 10.39
CA ARG A 77 10.17 -11.46 9.18
C ARG A 77 8.79 -12.10 9.30
N ALA A 78 8.71 -13.29 9.85
CA ALA A 78 7.44 -13.98 10.11
C ALA A 78 6.59 -13.20 11.13
N LYS A 79 7.18 -12.70 12.21
CA LYS A 79 6.54 -11.84 13.22
C LYS A 79 6.00 -10.54 12.59
N ALA A 80 6.79 -9.87 11.74
CA ALA A 80 6.37 -8.66 11.03
C ALA A 80 5.14 -8.91 10.13
N LYS A 81 5.13 -10.01 9.36
CA LYS A 81 4.00 -10.39 8.52
C LYS A 81 2.74 -10.65 9.34
N ARG A 82 2.86 -11.37 10.49
CA ARG A 82 1.73 -11.63 11.38
C ARG A 82 1.14 -10.35 11.97
N LEU A 83 1.98 -9.44 12.46
CA LEU A 83 1.54 -8.15 12.99
C LEU A 83 0.87 -7.28 11.92
N THR A 84 1.43 -7.26 10.70
CA THR A 84 0.83 -6.54 9.56
C THR A 84 -0.56 -7.10 9.21
N SER A 85 -0.71 -8.42 9.23
CA SER A 85 -1.99 -9.08 8.94
C SER A 85 -3.04 -8.76 10.01
N ALA A 86 -2.68 -8.80 11.29
CA ALA A 86 -3.57 -8.42 12.39
C ALA A 86 -3.99 -6.93 12.29
N LYS A 87 -3.03 -6.04 12.05
CA LYS A 87 -3.29 -4.60 11.84
C LYS A 87 -4.24 -4.38 10.65
N LYS A 88 -4.03 -5.08 9.53
CA LYS A 88 -4.91 -5.02 8.37
C LYS A 88 -6.32 -5.51 8.70
N ALA A 89 -6.46 -6.58 9.48
CA ALA A 89 -7.77 -7.11 9.88
C ALA A 89 -8.57 -6.06 10.67
N ASN A 90 -7.96 -5.39 11.64
CA ASN A 90 -8.60 -4.31 12.40
C ASN A 90 -9.04 -3.14 11.50
N TYR A 91 -8.22 -2.76 10.53
CA TYR A 91 -8.59 -1.70 9.57
C TYR A 91 -9.78 -2.12 8.68
N LEU A 92 -9.83 -3.40 8.30
CA LEU A 92 -10.92 -3.94 7.50
C LEU A 92 -12.22 -4.05 8.28
N GLU A 93 -12.16 -4.31 9.59
CA GLU A 93 -13.33 -4.29 10.46
C GLU A 93 -14.03 -2.93 10.44
N GLY A 94 -13.25 -1.84 10.58
CA GLY A 94 -13.74 -0.46 10.48
C GLY A 94 -13.97 0.04 9.05
N ARG A 95 -13.69 -0.76 8.02
CA ARG A 95 -13.78 -0.35 6.60
C ARG A 95 -12.94 0.88 6.26
N LEU A 96 -11.83 1.09 6.97
CA LEU A 96 -10.97 2.27 6.84
C LEU A 96 -10.31 2.35 5.47
N GLY A 97 -9.92 3.56 5.06
CA GLY A 97 -9.14 3.78 3.84
C GLY A 97 -7.74 3.18 3.92
N LEU A 98 -7.34 2.40 2.92
CA LEU A 98 -6.12 1.60 2.92
C LEU A 98 -5.15 1.97 1.80
N ILE A 99 -3.87 1.96 2.14
CA ILE A 99 -2.75 1.86 1.20
C ILE A 99 -2.07 0.52 1.46
N ILE A 100 -2.12 -0.39 0.48
CA ILE A 100 -1.55 -1.73 0.58
C ILE A 100 -0.26 -1.77 -0.23
N ASP A 101 0.87 -1.75 0.47
CA ASP A 101 2.19 -1.75 -0.18
C ASP A 101 2.56 -3.15 -0.67
N GLY A 102 3.03 -3.20 -1.91
CA GLY A 102 3.50 -4.40 -2.57
C GLY A 102 4.52 -4.08 -3.66
N THR A 103 5.23 -5.09 -4.13
CA THR A 103 6.17 -4.93 -5.26
C THR A 103 5.46 -4.98 -6.62
N GLY A 104 4.35 -5.71 -6.72
CA GLY A 104 3.68 -5.94 -8.01
C GLY A 104 4.20 -7.13 -8.80
N LYS A 105 5.17 -7.89 -8.27
CA LYS A 105 5.75 -9.06 -8.95
C LYS A 105 4.78 -10.25 -9.05
N ASP A 106 3.82 -10.34 -8.15
CA ASP A 106 2.84 -11.42 -8.08
C ASP A 106 1.45 -10.85 -8.39
N TYR A 107 1.04 -10.98 -9.64
CA TYR A 107 -0.24 -10.49 -10.13
C TYR A 107 -1.42 -11.17 -9.44
N ASP A 108 -1.40 -12.51 -9.36
CA ASP A 108 -2.55 -13.28 -8.87
C ASP A 108 -2.83 -12.98 -7.39
N LYS A 109 -1.79 -12.81 -6.60
CA LYS A 109 -1.90 -12.41 -5.20
C LYS A 109 -2.57 -11.03 -5.05
N ILE A 110 -2.17 -10.05 -5.86
CA ILE A 110 -2.74 -8.69 -5.80
C ILE A 110 -4.17 -8.69 -6.32
N ALA A 111 -4.43 -9.31 -7.46
CA ALA A 111 -5.76 -9.42 -8.04
C ALA A 111 -6.73 -10.15 -7.09
N GLY A 112 -6.29 -11.26 -6.47
CA GLY A 112 -7.08 -11.98 -5.48
C GLY A 112 -7.40 -11.15 -4.23
N GLN A 113 -6.44 -10.37 -3.72
CA GLN A 113 -6.69 -9.44 -2.61
C GLN A 113 -7.65 -8.31 -3.00
N ALA A 114 -7.48 -7.74 -4.19
CA ALA A 114 -8.36 -6.69 -4.70
C ALA A 114 -9.80 -7.19 -4.90
N THR A 115 -9.95 -8.41 -5.43
CA THR A 115 -11.26 -9.07 -5.58
C THR A 115 -11.96 -9.25 -4.22
N LYS A 116 -11.24 -9.76 -3.21
CA LYS A 116 -11.78 -9.90 -1.85
C LYS A 116 -12.21 -8.55 -1.25
N LEU A 117 -11.46 -7.48 -1.48
CA LEU A 117 -11.84 -6.14 -1.04
C LEU A 117 -13.09 -5.63 -1.76
N LYS A 118 -13.20 -5.84 -3.09
CA LYS A 118 -14.40 -5.49 -3.85
C LYS A 118 -15.65 -6.22 -3.32
N GLN A 119 -15.50 -7.50 -2.96
CA GLN A 119 -16.60 -8.32 -2.40
C GLN A 119 -17.15 -7.78 -1.08
N ILE A 120 -16.33 -7.07 -0.29
CA ILE A 120 -16.78 -6.43 0.96
C ILE A 120 -17.05 -4.93 0.81
N GLY A 121 -17.15 -4.44 -0.44
CA GLY A 121 -17.63 -3.10 -0.76
C GLY A 121 -16.58 -2.05 -1.10
N TYR A 122 -15.27 -2.38 -1.07
CA TYR A 122 -14.23 -1.39 -1.37
C TYR A 122 -14.17 -1.00 -2.85
N ASP A 123 -13.97 0.28 -3.09
CA ASP A 123 -13.43 0.80 -4.36
C ASP A 123 -11.92 0.56 -4.36
N VAL A 124 -11.43 -0.22 -5.31
CA VAL A 124 -10.01 -0.59 -5.37
C VAL A 124 -9.31 0.12 -6.52
N HIS A 125 -8.14 0.65 -6.22
CA HIS A 125 -7.28 1.39 -7.14
C HIS A 125 -5.87 0.83 -7.10
N MET A 126 -5.06 1.11 -8.12
CA MET A 126 -3.63 0.82 -8.12
C MET A 126 -2.83 2.06 -8.47
N ILE A 127 -1.76 2.29 -7.73
CA ILE A 127 -0.71 3.26 -8.04
C ILE A 127 0.53 2.44 -8.43
N PHE A 128 0.86 2.46 -9.70
CA PHE A 128 2.03 1.78 -10.26
C PHE A 128 3.17 2.78 -10.42
N VAL A 129 4.23 2.60 -9.64
CA VAL A 129 5.41 3.45 -9.70
C VAL A 129 6.42 2.82 -10.66
N ASN A 130 6.52 3.42 -11.83
CA ASN A 130 7.39 2.98 -12.91
C ASN A 130 8.74 3.71 -12.86
N THR A 131 9.82 2.97 -13.13
CA THR A 131 11.17 3.49 -13.33
C THR A 131 11.87 2.62 -14.36
N SER A 132 12.89 3.15 -15.03
CA SER A 132 13.86 2.36 -15.79
C SER A 132 14.64 1.43 -14.84
N LEU A 133 15.24 0.40 -15.40
CA LEU A 133 16.07 -0.53 -14.62
C LEU A 133 17.28 0.20 -14.02
N ASP A 134 17.96 1.05 -14.82
CA ASP A 134 19.14 1.77 -14.39
C ASP A 134 18.87 2.67 -13.19
N VAL A 135 17.79 3.46 -13.25
CA VAL A 135 17.35 4.31 -12.12
C VAL A 135 17.01 3.46 -10.89
N ALA A 136 16.36 2.31 -11.08
CA ALA A 136 16.03 1.42 -9.98
C ALA A 136 17.29 0.83 -9.31
N LEU A 137 18.29 0.44 -10.09
CA LEU A 137 19.58 -0.09 -9.60
C LEU A 137 20.39 1.00 -8.88
N GLU A 138 20.52 2.17 -9.47
CA GLU A 138 21.21 3.31 -8.86
C GLU A 138 20.59 3.67 -7.50
N ARG A 139 19.27 3.81 -7.44
CA ARG A 139 18.57 4.14 -6.20
C ARG A 139 18.64 3.02 -5.17
N ASN A 140 18.62 1.75 -5.61
CA ASN A 140 18.77 0.62 -4.70
C ASN A 140 20.15 0.59 -4.05
N ALA A 141 21.21 0.90 -4.80
CA ALA A 141 22.58 0.96 -4.28
C ALA A 141 22.77 2.05 -3.21
N LYS A 142 22.06 3.17 -3.32
CA LYS A 142 22.12 4.31 -2.38
C LYS A 142 21.32 4.10 -1.08
N ARG A 143 20.57 3.00 -0.93
CA ARG A 143 19.72 2.75 0.24
C ARG A 143 20.52 2.16 1.40
N ALA A 144 20.12 2.51 2.64
CA ALA A 144 20.67 1.89 3.85
C ALA A 144 20.41 0.36 3.88
N ARG A 145 19.27 -0.09 3.36
CA ARG A 145 18.94 -1.49 3.12
C ARG A 145 18.95 -1.77 1.63
N THR A 146 20.05 -2.33 1.13
CA THR A 146 20.19 -2.71 -0.27
C THR A 146 19.61 -4.09 -0.52
N VAL A 147 19.04 -4.29 -1.71
CA VAL A 147 18.63 -5.60 -2.22
C VAL A 147 19.70 -6.04 -3.23
N PRO A 148 20.13 -7.31 -3.22
CA PRO A 148 21.09 -7.80 -4.23
C PRO A 148 20.64 -7.45 -5.65
N GLU A 149 21.58 -7.05 -6.49
CA GLU A 149 21.31 -6.57 -7.86
C GLU A 149 20.52 -7.59 -8.68
N SER A 150 20.93 -8.87 -8.66
CA SER A 150 20.21 -9.95 -9.35
C SER A 150 18.75 -10.08 -8.94
N ILE A 151 18.45 -9.89 -7.64
CA ILE A 151 17.07 -9.90 -7.12
C ILE A 151 16.34 -8.64 -7.57
N THR A 152 17.00 -7.50 -7.63
CA THR A 152 16.42 -6.23 -8.10
C THR A 152 16.03 -6.34 -9.57
N ILE A 153 16.93 -6.84 -10.44
CA ILE A 153 16.69 -7.07 -11.87
C ILE A 153 15.52 -8.04 -12.07
N LYS A 154 15.56 -9.19 -11.39
CA LYS A 154 14.47 -10.17 -11.46
C LYS A 154 13.13 -9.56 -11.05
N SER A 155 13.11 -8.86 -9.92
CA SER A 155 11.89 -8.23 -9.40
C SER A 155 11.37 -7.14 -10.35
N TRP A 156 12.26 -6.34 -10.94
CA TRP A 156 11.91 -5.32 -11.93
C TRP A 156 11.25 -5.96 -13.16
N ASN A 157 11.88 -7.00 -13.75
CA ASN A 157 11.33 -7.74 -14.88
C ASN A 157 9.94 -8.34 -14.57
N ASP A 158 9.77 -8.95 -13.39
CA ASP A 158 8.49 -9.53 -12.97
C ASP A 158 7.40 -8.46 -12.86
N VAL A 159 7.74 -7.28 -12.35
CA VAL A 159 6.82 -6.14 -12.23
C VAL A 159 6.43 -5.60 -13.60
N GLN A 160 7.40 -5.42 -14.52
CA GLN A 160 7.15 -4.92 -15.88
C GLN A 160 6.25 -5.87 -16.68
N ARG A 161 6.45 -7.18 -16.55
CA ARG A 161 5.57 -8.19 -17.20
C ARG A 161 4.11 -8.11 -16.72
N ASN A 162 3.87 -7.60 -15.54
CA ASN A 162 2.54 -7.53 -14.94
C ASN A 162 1.80 -6.21 -15.22
N ILE A 163 2.47 -5.17 -15.74
CA ILE A 163 1.85 -3.84 -15.94
C ILE A 163 0.58 -3.91 -16.82
N GLY A 164 0.63 -4.66 -17.93
CA GLY A 164 -0.51 -4.85 -18.82
C GLY A 164 -1.68 -5.57 -18.15
N LYS A 165 -1.39 -6.62 -17.36
CA LYS A 165 -2.40 -7.35 -16.58
C LYS A 165 -3.05 -6.45 -15.52
N PHE A 166 -2.28 -5.64 -14.82
CA PHE A 166 -2.82 -4.68 -13.85
C PHE A 166 -3.66 -3.60 -14.52
N SER A 167 -3.21 -3.07 -15.65
CA SER A 167 -3.98 -2.09 -16.43
C SER A 167 -5.35 -2.65 -16.84
N GLN A 168 -5.42 -3.89 -17.32
CA GLN A 168 -6.67 -4.55 -17.66
C GLN A 168 -7.58 -4.81 -16.46
N TYR A 169 -7.00 -5.20 -15.31
CA TYR A 169 -7.77 -5.51 -14.10
C TYR A 169 -8.34 -4.25 -13.41
N PHE A 170 -7.50 -3.22 -13.24
CA PHE A 170 -7.89 -1.99 -12.54
C PHE A 170 -8.54 -0.95 -13.46
N ARG A 171 -8.31 -1.03 -14.78
CA ARG A 171 -8.89 -0.14 -15.80
C ARG A 171 -8.70 1.34 -15.45
N GLN A 172 -9.80 2.11 -15.37
CA GLN A 172 -9.78 3.53 -14.99
C GLN A 172 -9.25 3.82 -13.57
N ASN A 173 -9.12 2.79 -12.74
CA ASN A 173 -8.56 2.86 -11.40
C ASN A 173 -7.06 2.53 -11.37
N PHE A 174 -6.40 2.48 -12.52
CA PHE A 174 -4.96 2.24 -12.67
C PHE A 174 -4.24 3.56 -12.91
N ILE A 175 -3.39 3.96 -11.96
CA ILE A 175 -2.60 5.19 -12.01
C ILE A 175 -1.14 4.79 -12.20
N VAL A 176 -0.53 5.25 -13.28
CA VAL A 176 0.91 5.10 -13.51
C VAL A 176 1.62 6.39 -13.12
N VAL A 177 2.66 6.26 -12.31
CA VAL A 177 3.56 7.36 -11.94
C VAL A 177 4.93 7.04 -12.54
N ASP A 178 5.33 7.76 -13.55
CA ASP A 178 6.71 7.72 -14.02
C ASP A 178 7.58 8.46 -13.00
N ASN A 179 8.47 7.72 -12.36
CA ASN A 179 9.35 8.22 -11.32
C ASN A 179 10.84 8.12 -11.72
N ASN A 180 11.16 8.23 -13.00
CA ASN A 180 12.55 8.36 -13.45
C ASN A 180 13.11 9.71 -12.98
N ASP A 181 12.52 10.80 -13.45
CA ASP A 181 12.89 12.18 -13.14
C ASP A 181 11.67 12.98 -12.67
N ALA A 182 10.81 12.35 -11.86
CA ALA A 182 9.56 12.98 -11.42
C ALA A 182 9.84 14.23 -10.58
N ASN A 183 9.26 15.34 -11.02
CA ASN A 183 9.27 16.63 -10.33
C ASN A 183 7.99 16.85 -9.52
N GLU A 184 7.91 17.97 -8.80
CA GLU A 184 6.75 18.32 -7.97
C GLU A 184 5.43 18.42 -8.76
N ASP A 185 5.48 18.75 -10.06
CA ASP A 185 4.27 18.83 -10.90
C ASP A 185 3.65 17.47 -11.14
N VAL A 186 4.48 16.45 -11.36
CA VAL A 186 4.02 15.04 -11.49
C VAL A 186 3.33 14.61 -10.21
N PHE A 187 3.96 14.84 -9.06
CA PHE A 187 3.38 14.47 -7.76
C PHE A 187 2.11 15.24 -7.45
N THR A 188 2.06 16.54 -7.80
CA THR A 188 0.87 17.36 -7.63
C THR A 188 -0.30 16.87 -8.49
N LYS A 189 -0.07 16.47 -9.72
CA LYS A 189 -1.10 15.88 -10.61
C LYS A 189 -1.63 14.57 -10.03
N VAL A 190 -0.73 13.68 -9.62
CA VAL A 190 -1.10 12.38 -9.02
C VAL A 190 -1.84 12.59 -7.69
N PHE A 191 -1.39 13.51 -6.84
CA PHE A 191 -2.09 13.87 -5.61
C PHE A 191 -3.52 14.32 -5.87
N LYS A 192 -3.73 15.24 -6.84
CA LYS A 192 -5.07 15.72 -7.21
C LYS A 192 -5.95 14.58 -7.70
N GLN A 193 -5.41 13.65 -8.50
CA GLN A 193 -6.13 12.48 -9.00
C GLN A 193 -6.53 11.55 -7.86
N ILE A 194 -5.61 11.19 -6.97
CA ILE A 194 -5.90 10.34 -5.80
C ILE A 194 -6.92 11.00 -4.88
N LYS A 195 -6.76 12.29 -4.61
CA LYS A 195 -7.70 13.07 -3.78
C LYS A 195 -9.12 13.08 -4.36
N SER A 196 -9.25 13.17 -5.69
CA SER A 196 -10.54 13.06 -6.38
C SER A 196 -11.17 11.68 -6.19
N LEU A 197 -10.38 10.60 -6.33
CA LEU A 197 -10.86 9.23 -6.13
C LEU A 197 -11.28 8.96 -4.69
N VAL A 198 -10.51 9.45 -3.72
CA VAL A 198 -10.83 9.34 -2.29
C VAL A 198 -12.14 10.06 -1.96
N ARG A 199 -12.35 11.26 -2.49
CA ARG A 199 -13.56 12.06 -2.26
C ARG A 199 -14.81 11.57 -2.99
N LYS A 200 -14.64 10.68 -3.98
CA LYS A 200 -15.77 10.11 -4.71
C LYS A 200 -16.68 9.36 -3.72
N LYS A 201 -17.97 9.69 -3.73
CA LYS A 201 -18.98 9.04 -2.88
C LYS A 201 -18.98 7.53 -3.07
N VAL A 202 -19.14 6.80 -1.99
CA VAL A 202 -19.30 5.35 -2.01
C VAL A 202 -20.58 4.99 -2.76
N SER A 203 -20.44 4.22 -3.85
CA SER A 203 -21.57 3.83 -4.72
C SER A 203 -21.94 2.35 -4.58
N ASN A 204 -21.01 1.52 -4.09
CA ASN A 204 -21.21 0.08 -3.94
C ASN A 204 -22.38 -0.23 -2.96
N PRO A 205 -23.37 -1.04 -3.37
CA PRO A 205 -24.54 -1.36 -2.51
C PRO A 205 -24.15 -2.00 -1.17
N ILE A 206 -23.17 -2.92 -1.18
CA ILE A 206 -22.68 -3.59 0.05
C ILE A 206 -22.10 -2.56 1.03
N ALA A 207 -21.32 -1.62 0.51
CA ALA A 207 -20.76 -0.56 1.34
C ALA A 207 -21.84 0.38 1.89
N LYS A 208 -22.83 0.75 1.07
CA LYS A 208 -23.97 1.57 1.54
C LYS A 208 -24.76 0.88 2.64
N MET A 209 -25.07 -0.41 2.49
CA MET A 209 -25.77 -1.19 3.52
C MET A 209 -24.97 -1.22 4.82
N TRP A 210 -23.65 -1.44 4.76
CA TRP A 210 -22.78 -1.45 5.93
C TRP A 210 -22.79 -0.07 6.64
N ILE A 211 -22.63 1.01 5.87
CA ILE A 211 -22.64 2.38 6.41
C ILE A 211 -23.98 2.67 7.11
N THR A 212 -25.11 2.34 6.49
CA THR A 212 -26.44 2.53 7.07
C THR A 212 -26.57 1.76 8.40
N SER A 213 -26.20 0.48 8.41
CA SER A 213 -26.24 -0.35 9.62
C SER A 213 -25.38 0.22 10.75
N GLU A 214 -24.17 0.69 10.46
CA GLU A 214 -23.28 1.26 11.48
C GLU A 214 -23.81 2.60 12.02
N LEU A 215 -24.38 3.44 11.17
CA LEU A 215 -25.02 4.70 11.61
C LEU A 215 -26.23 4.44 12.51
N GLU A 216 -27.06 3.43 12.21
CA GLU A 216 -28.18 3.04 13.06
C GLU A 216 -27.73 2.52 14.43
N LYS A 217 -26.69 1.67 14.48
CA LYS A 217 -26.10 1.20 15.74
C LYS A 217 -25.61 2.36 16.61
N LYS A 218 -25.01 3.40 15.98
CA LYS A 218 -24.52 4.57 16.73
C LYS A 218 -25.63 5.49 17.24
N LYS A 219 -26.76 5.55 16.56
CA LYS A 219 -27.94 6.31 17.04
C LYS A 219 -28.61 5.69 18.26
N ARG A 220 -28.43 4.37 18.46
CA ARG A 220 -29.02 3.63 19.59
C ARG A 220 -28.15 3.61 20.85
N ARG A 221 -26.92 4.15 20.76
CA ARG A 221 -25.98 4.33 21.89
C ARG A 221 -26.03 5.78 22.40
#